data_ec47adbe04f61bf18a9be3e9a9720362
#
_entry.id   ec47adbe04f61bf18a9be3e9a9720362
#
_cell.length_a   1.000
_cell.length_b   1.000
_cell.length_c   1.000
_cell.angle_alpha   90.00
_cell.angle_beta   90.00
_cell.angle_gamma   90.00
#
_symmetry.space_group_name_H-M   'P 1'
#
loop_
_entity.id
_entity.type
_entity.pdbx_description
1 polymer ?
#
loop_
_entity_poly.entity_id
_entity_poly.type
_entity_poly.pdbx_seq_one_letter_code
_entity_poly.pdbx_strand_id
1 'polypeptide(L)'
;MRARDDGQDRRDHERSHGATLACLFAATLGVGCLRDLGDTDSIFYDGDGRSVHCAVDLDRKSDLSHANLDAALDRAAARGEVVEIYAHNPERTVAVADIEYVVKGAAERGLAFVTYADFARGSGTGPGLALSFDDTSIPGWYDLRSLFDRYGARVTFFISRYAQIYGNERAMVKQLAADGHDIAAHTVNHLNGPSYVEEHGMTAYLRDEVLPSIEVLQADGYEVTAFAYPFGARTEEIDRELLEHIPVLRSVTFPRSGVVSPCPE
;
A
#
# COMPACT_ATOMS: atom_id res chain seq x y z
N MET A 1 54.81 -70.30 -13.75
CA MET A 1 55.57 -70.80 -12.60
C MET A 1 54.88 -70.28 -11.34
N ARG A 2 54.29 -71.20 -10.61
CA ARG A 2 53.96 -71.31 -9.18
C ARG A 2 53.31 -70.05 -8.58
N ALA A 3 52.07 -70.08 -8.07
CA ALA A 3 51.44 -70.92 -7.10
C ALA A 3 51.20 -70.18 -5.78
N ARG A 4 49.92 -70.19 -5.38
CA ARG A 4 49.40 -70.41 -4.01
C ARG A 4 49.60 -69.25 -3.03
N ASP A 5 48.77 -68.99 -2.09
CA ASP A 5 47.74 -69.77 -1.39
C ASP A 5 46.93 -68.88 -0.46
N ASP A 6 45.68 -69.29 -0.33
CA ASP A 6 44.78 -69.25 0.82
C ASP A 6 44.95 -68.33 2.01
N GLY A 7 43.79 -67.84 2.44
CA GLY A 7 43.64 -67.31 3.79
C GLY A 7 42.20 -66.81 4.05
N GLN A 8 41.33 -67.73 4.32
CA GLN A 8 39.94 -67.56 4.80
C GLN A 8 40.02 -67.09 6.26
N ASP A 9 39.32 -66.04 6.61
CA ASP A 9 38.64 -66.01 7.92
C ASP A 9 37.36 -65.19 7.91
N ARG A 10 36.35 -65.81 8.49
CA ARG A 10 34.99 -65.34 8.71
C ARG A 10 34.96 -64.51 9.96
N ARG A 11 34.04 -63.49 10.00
CA ARG A 11 33.09 -63.23 11.10
C ARG A 11 32.21 -62.04 10.77
N ASP A 12 30.98 -62.33 10.54
CA ASP A 12 29.68 -61.96 11.15
C ASP A 12 29.44 -60.51 11.65
N HIS A 13 28.25 -60.10 11.23
CA HIS A 13 27.33 -59.11 11.82
C HIS A 13 27.66 -57.60 11.63
N GLU A 14 26.84 -56.89 10.84
CA GLU A 14 25.56 -56.34 11.30
C GLU A 14 24.75 -55.77 10.15
N ARG A 15 23.48 -56.05 10.21
CA ARG A 15 22.47 -55.52 9.29
C ARG A 15 22.22 -54.04 9.61
N SER A 16 22.45 -53.16 8.67
CA SER A 16 21.93 -51.80 8.70
C SER A 16 21.01 -51.63 7.51
N HIS A 17 19.73 -51.46 7.80
CA HIS A 17 18.68 -51.18 6.84
C HIS A 17 18.85 -49.75 6.30
N GLY A 18 19.41 -49.61 5.12
CA GLY A 18 19.39 -48.36 4.36
C GLY A 18 18.01 -48.16 3.76
N ALA A 19 17.20 -47.31 4.38
CA ALA A 19 15.97 -46.83 3.78
C ALA A 19 16.29 -45.91 2.60
N THR A 20 16.01 -46.39 1.40
CA THR A 20 16.09 -45.61 0.17
C THR A 20 14.97 -44.58 0.20
N LEU A 21 15.32 -43.34 0.48
CA LEU A 21 14.41 -42.21 0.41
C LEU A 21 14.15 -41.91 -1.08
N ALA A 22 13.02 -42.37 -1.59
CA ALA A 22 12.54 -41.98 -2.92
C ALA A 22 12.09 -40.52 -2.84
N CYS A 23 12.88 -39.60 -3.38
CA CYS A 23 12.44 -38.23 -3.65
C CYS A 23 11.34 -38.25 -4.71
N LEU A 24 10.09 -38.21 -4.26
CA LEU A 24 8.96 -37.85 -5.10
C LEU A 24 9.10 -36.40 -5.48
N PHE A 25 9.55 -36.10 -6.70
CA PHE A 25 9.36 -34.84 -7.36
C PHE A 25 7.85 -34.64 -7.57
N ALA A 26 7.19 -33.98 -6.61
CA ALA A 26 5.91 -33.37 -6.86
C ALA A 26 6.16 -32.20 -7.79
N ALA A 27 5.75 -32.32 -9.04
CA ALA A 27 5.61 -31.17 -9.94
C ALA A 27 4.55 -30.27 -9.32
N THR A 28 4.97 -29.24 -8.58
CA THR A 28 4.11 -28.14 -8.18
C THR A 28 3.79 -27.36 -9.44
N LEU A 29 2.61 -27.64 -10.02
CA LEU A 29 1.94 -26.69 -10.88
C LEU A 29 1.97 -25.35 -10.12
N GLY A 30 2.58 -24.34 -10.73
CA GLY A 30 2.66 -22.99 -10.16
C GLY A 30 1.26 -22.42 -9.97
N VAL A 31 0.66 -22.72 -8.83
CA VAL A 31 -0.35 -21.85 -8.25
C VAL A 31 0.43 -20.60 -7.89
N GLY A 32 0.21 -19.50 -8.61
CA GLY A 32 0.74 -18.20 -8.22
C GLY A 32 0.47 -18.04 -6.73
N CYS A 33 1.51 -17.86 -5.93
CA CYS A 33 1.36 -17.63 -4.51
C CYS A 33 0.46 -16.41 -4.37
N LEU A 34 -0.81 -16.63 -4.04
CA LEU A 34 -1.67 -15.59 -3.51
C LEU A 34 -0.93 -15.05 -2.29
N ARG A 35 -0.47 -13.81 -2.38
CA ARG A 35 0.25 -13.19 -1.27
C ARG A 35 -0.71 -13.09 -0.10
N ASP A 36 -0.36 -13.67 1.03
CA ASP A 36 -1.11 -13.47 2.26
C ASP A 36 -0.84 -12.04 2.75
N LEU A 37 -1.84 -11.18 2.68
CA LEU A 37 -1.71 -9.80 3.14
C LEU A 37 -1.48 -9.74 4.65
N GLY A 38 -1.95 -10.73 5.40
CA GLY A 38 -1.68 -10.85 6.83
C GLY A 38 -0.20 -11.00 7.17
N ASP A 39 0.63 -11.46 6.21
CA ASP A 39 2.08 -11.64 6.35
C ASP A 39 2.90 -10.51 5.67
N THR A 40 2.25 -9.44 5.20
CA THR A 40 2.90 -8.34 4.47
C THR A 40 3.14 -7.15 5.41
N ASP A 41 4.22 -7.17 6.18
CA ASP A 41 4.49 -6.20 7.26
C ASP A 41 4.44 -4.73 6.80
N SER A 42 4.93 -4.44 5.60
CA SER A 42 5.02 -3.07 5.08
C SER A 42 3.69 -2.31 4.94
N ILE A 43 2.54 -3.01 4.93
CA ILE A 43 1.22 -2.35 4.88
C ILE A 43 0.61 -2.10 6.26
N PHE A 44 1.32 -2.43 7.32
CA PHE A 44 0.83 -2.25 8.68
C PHE A 44 1.67 -1.22 9.42
N TYR A 45 1.00 -0.27 10.02
CA TYR A 45 1.61 0.73 10.88
C TYR A 45 1.29 0.42 12.35
N ASP A 46 2.31 0.24 13.16
CA ASP A 46 2.22 -0.12 14.58
C ASP A 46 2.47 1.05 15.54
N GLY A 47 2.62 2.27 15.00
CA GLY A 47 2.92 3.46 15.78
C GLY A 47 4.42 3.74 15.95
N ASP A 48 5.29 3.16 15.12
CA ASP A 48 6.75 3.31 15.14
C ASP A 48 7.24 4.73 14.80
N GLY A 49 6.34 5.61 14.35
CA GLY A 49 6.66 7.01 14.01
C GLY A 49 7.27 7.20 12.62
N ARG A 50 7.19 6.18 11.75
CA ARG A 50 7.66 6.33 10.35
C ARG A 50 6.89 7.44 9.62
N SER A 51 7.60 8.18 8.79
CA SER A 51 7.03 9.22 7.91
C SER A 51 6.76 8.73 6.49
N VAL A 52 7.27 7.55 6.12
CA VAL A 52 7.04 6.92 4.81
C VAL A 52 6.18 5.68 5.00
N HIS A 53 4.98 5.74 4.51
CA HIS A 53 3.96 4.70 4.60
C HIS A 53 3.84 3.94 3.29
N CYS A 54 3.34 2.71 3.33
CA CYS A 54 3.12 1.89 2.16
C CYS A 54 1.74 1.22 2.20
N ALA A 55 0.97 1.41 1.14
CA ALA A 55 -0.35 0.82 1.02
C ALA A 55 -0.42 -0.28 -0.04
N VAL A 56 -1.36 -1.20 0.10
CA VAL A 56 -1.67 -2.23 -0.90
C VAL A 56 -2.81 -1.79 -1.81
N ASP A 57 -2.68 -2.11 -3.10
CA ASP A 57 -3.63 -1.76 -4.17
C ASP A 57 -4.88 -2.66 -4.13
N LEU A 58 -6.06 -2.08 -3.96
CA LEU A 58 -7.36 -2.77 -3.99
C LEU A 58 -7.95 -2.89 -5.40
N ASP A 59 -7.36 -2.24 -6.41
CA ASP A 59 -7.88 -2.32 -7.77
C ASP A 59 -7.94 -3.76 -8.29
N ARG A 60 -8.91 -4.06 -9.15
CA ARG A 60 -9.13 -5.40 -9.78
C ARG A 60 -7.88 -6.03 -10.35
N LYS A 61 -6.96 -5.19 -10.85
CA LYS A 61 -5.66 -5.61 -11.39
C LYS A 61 -4.71 -6.22 -10.35
N SER A 62 -4.97 -6.01 -9.05
CA SER A 62 -4.15 -6.55 -7.95
C SER A 62 -4.56 -7.95 -7.54
N ASP A 63 -5.71 -8.42 -8.03
CA ASP A 63 -6.25 -9.77 -7.83
C ASP A 63 -6.30 -10.20 -6.35
N LEU A 64 -6.68 -9.24 -5.48
CA LEU A 64 -6.87 -9.51 -4.06
C LEU A 64 -8.20 -10.23 -3.84
N SER A 65 -8.15 -11.37 -3.16
CA SER A 65 -9.35 -12.07 -2.71
C SER A 65 -9.90 -11.45 -1.42
N HIS A 66 -11.19 -11.67 -1.15
CA HIS A 66 -11.78 -11.31 0.14
C HIS A 66 -11.05 -11.98 1.32
N ALA A 67 -10.53 -13.20 1.15
CA ALA A 67 -9.74 -13.87 2.18
C ALA A 67 -8.43 -13.13 2.50
N ASN A 68 -7.76 -12.53 1.48
CA ASN A 68 -6.59 -11.69 1.72
C ASN A 68 -6.96 -10.42 2.51
N LEU A 69 -8.09 -9.78 2.15
CA LEU A 69 -8.57 -8.59 2.85
C LEU A 69 -8.97 -8.91 4.29
N ASP A 70 -9.67 -10.03 4.52
CA ASP A 70 -10.00 -10.49 5.87
C ASP A 70 -8.75 -10.75 6.70
N ALA A 71 -7.73 -11.44 6.16
CA ALA A 71 -6.48 -11.69 6.87
C ALA A 71 -5.79 -10.39 7.30
N ALA A 72 -5.79 -9.36 6.43
CA ALA A 72 -5.22 -8.07 6.76
C ALA A 72 -6.03 -7.33 7.85
N LEU A 73 -7.36 -7.29 7.74
CA LEU A 73 -8.22 -6.67 8.75
C LEU A 73 -8.17 -7.39 10.09
N ASP A 74 -8.13 -8.73 10.08
CA ASP A 74 -7.99 -9.57 11.29
C ASP A 74 -6.66 -9.31 11.99
N ARG A 75 -5.54 -9.20 11.24
CA ARG A 75 -4.25 -8.83 11.79
C ARG A 75 -4.27 -7.44 12.43
N ALA A 76 -4.80 -6.44 11.73
CA ALA A 76 -4.91 -5.09 12.26
C ALA A 76 -5.65 -5.07 13.61
N ALA A 77 -6.79 -5.78 13.69
CA ALA A 77 -7.56 -5.91 14.92
C ALA A 77 -6.80 -6.65 16.03
N ALA A 78 -6.13 -7.76 15.69
CA ALA A 78 -5.46 -8.62 16.67
C ALA A 78 -4.18 -8.01 17.26
N ARG A 79 -3.44 -7.22 16.44
CA ARG A 79 -2.15 -6.66 16.84
C ARG A 79 -2.21 -5.18 17.22
N GLY A 80 -3.35 -4.51 17.02
CA GLY A 80 -3.48 -3.07 17.26
C GLY A 80 -2.73 -2.23 16.25
N GLU A 81 -2.62 -2.70 15.01
CA GLU A 81 -1.96 -2.03 13.89
C GLU A 81 -2.98 -1.31 13.01
N VAL A 82 -2.53 -0.35 12.21
CA VAL A 82 -3.34 0.25 11.13
C VAL A 82 -2.96 -0.41 9.82
N VAL A 83 -3.91 -1.05 9.13
CA VAL A 83 -3.69 -1.56 7.78
C VAL A 83 -3.92 -0.46 6.74
N GLU A 84 -3.02 -0.35 5.75
CA GLU A 84 -3.03 0.68 4.73
C GLU A 84 -3.41 0.10 3.36
N ILE A 85 -4.53 0.56 2.81
CA ILE A 85 -5.10 0.11 1.53
C ILE A 85 -5.37 1.33 0.66
N TYR A 86 -5.12 1.22 -0.66
CA TYR A 86 -5.48 2.29 -1.59
C TYR A 86 -6.20 1.76 -2.83
N ALA A 87 -6.96 2.62 -3.49
CA ALA A 87 -7.66 2.38 -4.74
C ALA A 87 -7.64 3.63 -5.63
N HIS A 88 -8.22 3.55 -6.83
CA HIS A 88 -8.29 4.71 -7.70
C HIS A 88 -9.74 5.06 -8.07
N ASN A 89 -10.28 4.46 -9.12
CA ASN A 89 -11.53 4.89 -9.73
C ASN A 89 -12.65 3.88 -9.44
N PRO A 90 -13.64 4.24 -8.60
CA PRO A 90 -14.80 3.40 -8.35
C PRO A 90 -15.50 3.01 -9.66
N GLU A 91 -15.93 1.75 -9.75
CA GLU A 91 -16.55 1.08 -10.90
C GLU A 91 -15.64 0.88 -12.13
N ARG A 92 -14.55 1.63 -12.25
CA ARG A 92 -13.61 1.45 -13.38
C ARG A 92 -12.41 0.58 -13.02
N THR A 93 -11.67 0.92 -11.97
CA THR A 93 -10.49 0.16 -11.54
C THR A 93 -10.78 -0.71 -10.34
N VAL A 94 -11.67 -0.29 -9.45
CA VAL A 94 -12.11 -1.02 -8.26
C VAL A 94 -13.64 -1.13 -8.27
N ALA A 95 -14.20 -2.26 -7.85
CA ALA A 95 -15.66 -2.37 -7.68
C ALA A 95 -16.09 -1.66 -6.39
N VAL A 96 -17.23 -0.96 -6.42
CA VAL A 96 -17.81 -0.36 -5.20
C VAL A 96 -18.10 -1.43 -4.15
N ALA A 97 -18.47 -2.65 -4.59
CA ALA A 97 -18.65 -3.78 -3.68
C ALA A 97 -17.38 -4.18 -2.90
N ASP A 98 -16.21 -4.07 -3.52
CA ASP A 98 -14.93 -4.37 -2.84
C ASP A 98 -14.55 -3.26 -1.85
N ILE A 99 -14.83 -2.00 -2.21
CA ILE A 99 -14.68 -0.85 -1.29
C ILE A 99 -15.60 -1.04 -0.07
N GLU A 100 -16.89 -1.37 -0.32
CA GLU A 100 -17.84 -1.62 0.77
C GLU A 100 -17.42 -2.82 1.62
N TYR A 101 -16.89 -3.88 1.01
CA TYR A 101 -16.39 -5.05 1.73
C TYR A 101 -15.30 -4.68 2.75
N VAL A 102 -14.32 -3.90 2.33
CA VAL A 102 -13.21 -3.44 3.20
C VAL A 102 -13.73 -2.52 4.30
N VAL A 103 -14.53 -1.50 3.94
CA VAL A 103 -15.06 -0.52 4.90
C VAL A 103 -15.97 -1.19 5.93
N LYS A 104 -16.90 -2.05 5.47
CA LYS A 104 -17.78 -2.83 6.33
C LYS A 104 -16.99 -3.78 7.22
N GLY A 105 -16.03 -4.51 6.64
CA GLY A 105 -15.18 -5.45 7.36
C GLY A 105 -14.37 -4.79 8.47
N ALA A 106 -13.87 -3.56 8.25
CA ALA A 106 -13.20 -2.75 9.26
C ALA A 106 -14.17 -2.33 10.38
N ALA A 107 -15.34 -1.82 10.02
CA ALA A 107 -16.36 -1.42 11.00
C ALA A 107 -16.83 -2.59 11.89
N GLU A 108 -17.07 -3.77 11.30
CA GLU A 108 -17.48 -4.99 12.02
C GLU A 108 -16.42 -5.50 13.00
N ARG A 109 -15.12 -5.21 12.74
CA ARG A 109 -14.00 -5.54 13.64
C ARG A 109 -13.69 -4.44 14.66
N GLY A 110 -14.41 -3.32 14.61
CA GLY A 110 -14.17 -2.18 15.49
C GLY A 110 -12.87 -1.43 15.19
N LEU A 111 -12.36 -1.52 13.95
CA LEU A 111 -11.21 -0.76 13.50
C LEU A 111 -11.57 0.72 13.37
N ALA A 112 -10.68 1.60 13.82
CA ALA A 112 -10.79 3.03 13.58
C ALA A 112 -10.53 3.34 12.08
N PHE A 113 -11.25 4.31 11.52
CA PHE A 113 -10.90 4.86 10.21
C PHE A 113 -9.87 5.96 10.40
N VAL A 114 -8.66 5.71 9.91
CA VAL A 114 -7.48 6.58 10.04
C VAL A 114 -7.21 7.27 8.72
N THR A 115 -6.97 8.58 8.75
CA THR A 115 -6.52 9.34 7.59
C THR A 115 -5.00 9.56 7.62
N TYR A 116 -4.39 9.90 6.49
CA TYR A 116 -2.97 10.24 6.49
C TYR A 116 -2.68 11.54 7.26
N ALA A 117 -3.66 12.43 7.39
CA ALA A 117 -3.56 13.56 8.30
C ALA A 117 -3.50 13.12 9.78
N ASP A 118 -4.11 12.00 10.16
CA ASP A 118 -4.00 11.46 11.52
C ASP A 118 -2.60 10.91 11.80
N PHE A 119 -1.94 10.29 10.83
CA PHE A 119 -0.52 9.92 10.95
C PHE A 119 0.34 11.16 11.19
N ALA A 120 0.14 12.23 10.41
CA ALA A 120 0.87 13.49 10.58
C ALA A 120 0.69 14.13 11.96
N ARG A 121 -0.48 13.96 12.57
CA ARG A 121 -0.79 14.46 13.93
C ARG A 121 -0.34 13.52 15.04
N GLY A 122 0.17 12.34 14.71
CA GLY A 122 0.52 11.30 15.68
C GLY A 122 -0.68 10.65 16.37
N SER A 123 -1.89 10.84 15.84
CA SER A 123 -3.13 10.22 16.33
C SER A 123 -3.54 8.96 15.57
N GLY A 124 -2.89 8.67 14.45
CA GLY A 124 -3.17 7.51 13.59
C GLY A 124 -2.58 6.19 14.15
N THR A 125 -2.89 5.84 15.40
CA THR A 125 -2.38 4.63 16.06
C THR A 125 -3.51 3.75 16.56
N GLY A 126 -3.20 2.47 16.86
CA GLY A 126 -4.18 1.49 17.34
C GLY A 126 -4.84 0.73 16.19
N PRO A 127 -5.76 -0.20 16.49
CA PRO A 127 -6.37 -1.02 15.45
C PRO A 127 -7.18 -0.14 14.48
N GLY A 128 -6.77 -0.10 13.21
CA GLY A 128 -7.38 0.79 12.25
C GLY A 128 -7.26 0.36 10.79
N LEU A 129 -8.00 1.06 9.93
CA LEU A 129 -7.91 1.02 8.48
C LEU A 129 -7.60 2.42 7.95
N ALA A 130 -6.50 2.58 7.24
CA ALA A 130 -6.21 3.75 6.43
C ALA A 130 -6.53 3.43 4.96
N LEU A 131 -7.73 3.84 4.52
CA LEU A 131 -8.16 3.71 3.12
C LEU A 131 -7.91 5.02 2.40
N SER A 132 -7.26 4.96 1.23
CA SER A 132 -7.02 6.14 0.40
C SER A 132 -7.40 5.92 -1.06
N PHE A 133 -7.56 7.02 -1.77
CA PHE A 133 -7.87 7.02 -3.21
C PHE A 133 -6.94 7.99 -3.94
N ASP A 134 -6.44 7.54 -5.10
CA ASP A 134 -5.47 8.29 -5.90
C ASP A 134 -6.07 8.84 -7.19
N ASP A 135 -5.41 9.83 -7.78
CA ASP A 135 -5.68 10.47 -9.06
C ASP A 135 -6.73 11.59 -9.03
N THR A 136 -7.75 11.52 -9.90
CA THR A 136 -8.75 12.58 -10.14
C THR A 136 -10.15 12.02 -10.39
N SER A 137 -10.51 10.92 -9.74
CA SER A 137 -11.84 10.30 -9.92
C SER A 137 -12.92 10.97 -9.05
N ILE A 138 -12.92 12.31 -9.00
CA ILE A 138 -13.73 13.12 -8.08
C ILE A 138 -15.22 12.75 -8.08
N PRO A 139 -15.92 12.64 -9.24
CA PRO A 139 -17.33 12.24 -9.23
C PRO A 139 -17.55 10.85 -8.63
N GLY A 140 -16.70 9.87 -8.97
CA GLY A 140 -16.80 8.51 -8.43
C GLY A 140 -16.57 8.47 -6.91
N TRP A 141 -15.62 9.24 -6.40
CA TRP A 141 -15.41 9.37 -4.96
C TRP A 141 -16.57 10.06 -4.25
N TYR A 142 -17.12 11.10 -4.87
CA TYR A 142 -18.29 11.82 -4.35
C TYR A 142 -19.53 10.91 -4.22
N ASP A 143 -19.72 9.99 -5.15
CA ASP A 143 -20.81 9.02 -5.13
C ASP A 143 -20.69 7.99 -3.99
N LEU A 144 -19.47 7.78 -3.43
CA LEU A 144 -19.24 6.91 -2.27
C LEU A 144 -19.64 7.53 -0.92
N ARG A 145 -20.01 8.80 -0.85
CA ARG A 145 -20.30 9.51 0.41
C ARG A 145 -21.33 8.79 1.29
N SER A 146 -22.41 8.30 0.70
CA SER A 146 -23.44 7.57 1.45
C SER A 146 -22.94 6.23 2.00
N LEU A 147 -21.98 5.60 1.33
CA LEU A 147 -21.31 4.39 1.82
C LEU A 147 -20.43 4.75 3.02
N PHE A 148 -19.58 5.74 2.88
CA PHE A 148 -18.70 6.18 3.97
C PHE A 148 -19.48 6.65 5.20
N ASP A 149 -20.54 7.44 5.01
CA ASP A 149 -21.41 7.91 6.11
C ASP A 149 -22.07 6.74 6.84
N ARG A 150 -22.55 5.73 6.12
CA ARG A 150 -23.20 4.53 6.69
C ARG A 150 -22.33 3.80 7.71
N TYR A 151 -21.03 3.74 7.47
CA TYR A 151 -20.06 3.05 8.33
C TYR A 151 -19.23 4.01 9.20
N GLY A 152 -19.47 5.31 9.13
CA GLY A 152 -18.66 6.34 9.80
C GLY A 152 -17.22 6.41 9.28
N ALA A 153 -17.00 5.98 8.04
CA ALA A 153 -15.67 5.91 7.47
C ALA A 153 -15.08 7.30 7.16
N ARG A 154 -13.78 7.43 7.38
CA ARG A 154 -12.97 8.56 6.93
C ARG A 154 -11.83 8.01 6.07
N VAL A 155 -11.55 8.69 4.97
CA VAL A 155 -10.54 8.26 3.98
C VAL A 155 -9.71 9.45 3.55
N THR A 156 -8.56 9.19 2.92
CA THR A 156 -7.72 10.23 2.32
C THR A 156 -7.84 10.19 0.80
N PHE A 157 -8.03 11.34 0.18
CA PHE A 157 -8.01 11.52 -1.26
C PHE A 157 -6.72 12.23 -1.68
N PHE A 158 -5.81 11.49 -2.33
CA PHE A 158 -4.59 12.00 -2.91
C PHE A 158 -4.85 12.50 -4.34
N ILE A 159 -4.98 13.81 -4.50
CA ILE A 159 -5.47 14.41 -5.75
C ILE A 159 -4.31 14.89 -6.62
N SER A 160 -4.18 14.30 -7.81
CA SER A 160 -3.30 14.82 -8.87
C SER A 160 -4.03 15.85 -9.72
N ARG A 161 -3.28 16.71 -10.44
CA ARG A 161 -3.83 17.66 -11.39
C ARG A 161 -4.90 18.61 -10.83
N TYR A 162 -4.88 18.89 -9.53
CA TYR A 162 -5.92 19.68 -8.87
C TYR A 162 -6.12 21.06 -9.49
N ALA A 163 -5.05 21.69 -10.00
CA ALA A 163 -5.13 22.97 -10.72
C ALA A 163 -5.99 22.93 -11.99
N GLN A 164 -6.22 21.71 -12.53
CA GLN A 164 -7.04 21.49 -13.75
C GLN A 164 -8.48 21.10 -13.43
N ILE A 165 -8.84 20.99 -12.14
CA ILE A 165 -10.19 20.69 -11.68
C ILE A 165 -10.96 22.00 -11.51
N TYR A 166 -12.16 22.09 -12.06
CA TYR A 166 -12.97 23.29 -12.06
C TYR A 166 -14.45 23.01 -11.69
N GLY A 167 -15.17 24.09 -11.37
CA GLY A 167 -16.62 24.07 -11.25
C GLY A 167 -17.15 23.08 -10.22
N ASN A 168 -18.01 22.16 -10.67
CA ASN A 168 -18.68 21.20 -9.81
C ASN A 168 -17.72 20.24 -9.11
N GLU A 169 -16.63 19.82 -9.76
CA GLU A 169 -15.69 18.90 -9.14
C GLU A 169 -14.96 19.53 -7.96
N ARG A 170 -14.57 20.81 -8.03
CA ARG A 170 -14.06 21.53 -6.84
C ARG A 170 -15.08 21.61 -5.71
N ALA A 171 -16.35 21.80 -6.03
CA ALA A 171 -17.42 21.79 -5.02
C ALA A 171 -17.58 20.40 -4.39
N MET A 172 -17.43 19.32 -5.18
CA MET A 172 -17.43 17.95 -4.67
C MET A 172 -16.26 17.69 -3.72
N VAL A 173 -15.04 18.13 -4.05
CA VAL A 173 -13.87 18.00 -3.15
C VAL A 173 -14.10 18.77 -1.84
N LYS A 174 -14.65 19.99 -1.90
CA LYS A 174 -15.00 20.75 -0.69
C LYS A 174 -16.02 20.03 0.18
N GLN A 175 -17.00 19.35 -0.45
CA GLN A 175 -17.97 18.57 0.31
C GLN A 175 -17.34 17.31 0.93
N LEU A 176 -16.45 16.60 0.21
CA LEU A 176 -15.69 15.47 0.77
C LEU A 176 -14.87 15.90 2.00
N ALA A 177 -14.20 17.05 1.92
CA ALA A 177 -13.49 17.61 3.07
C ALA A 177 -14.44 17.98 4.23
N ALA A 178 -15.62 18.56 3.91
CA ALA A 178 -16.63 18.91 4.92
C ALA A 178 -17.25 17.69 5.60
N ASP A 179 -17.28 16.54 4.93
CA ASP A 179 -17.71 15.26 5.48
C ASP A 179 -16.62 14.63 6.39
N GLY A 180 -15.46 15.28 6.51
CA GLY A 180 -14.35 14.88 7.39
C GLY A 180 -13.32 13.96 6.72
N HIS A 181 -13.34 13.85 5.40
CA HIS A 181 -12.28 13.16 4.65
C HIS A 181 -11.04 14.07 4.54
N ASP A 182 -9.87 13.46 4.43
CA ASP A 182 -8.60 14.13 4.25
C ASP A 182 -8.32 14.38 2.75
N ILE A 183 -7.82 15.57 2.42
CA ILE A 183 -7.46 15.98 1.06
C ILE A 183 -5.96 16.19 1.01
N ALA A 184 -5.27 15.41 0.20
CA ALA A 184 -3.83 15.33 0.16
C ALA A 184 -3.27 15.44 -1.28
N ALA A 185 -1.97 15.66 -1.40
CA ALA A 185 -1.31 15.97 -2.67
C ALA A 185 -0.81 14.71 -3.40
N HIS A 186 -0.89 14.74 -4.76
CA HIS A 186 -0.45 13.66 -5.65
C HIS A 186 0.20 14.17 -6.94
N THR A 187 1.03 15.19 -6.85
CA THR A 187 1.72 15.92 -7.93
C THR A 187 0.83 16.73 -8.86
N VAL A 188 1.48 17.62 -9.63
CA VAL A 188 0.80 18.47 -10.63
C VAL A 188 0.38 17.67 -11.86
N ASN A 189 1.26 16.83 -12.43
CA ASN A 189 1.04 16.15 -13.70
C ASN A 189 1.01 14.63 -13.61
N HIS A 190 1.16 14.06 -12.41
CA HIS A 190 1.22 12.62 -12.18
C HIS A 190 2.42 11.97 -12.88
N LEU A 191 3.60 12.57 -12.74
CA LEU A 191 4.85 12.06 -13.31
C LEU A 191 5.58 11.11 -12.35
N ASN A 192 6.37 10.19 -12.91
CA ASN A 192 7.23 9.31 -12.12
C ASN A 192 8.39 10.12 -11.52
N GLY A 193 8.41 10.28 -10.19
CA GLY A 193 9.37 11.13 -9.49
C GLY A 193 10.84 10.77 -9.78
N PRO A 194 11.29 9.52 -9.59
CA PRO A 194 12.67 9.10 -9.91
C PRO A 194 13.08 9.42 -11.35
N SER A 195 12.22 9.12 -12.32
CA SER A 195 12.53 9.40 -13.73
C SER A 195 12.61 10.90 -14.01
N TYR A 196 11.73 11.69 -13.40
CA TYR A 196 11.77 13.14 -13.54
C TYR A 196 13.03 13.74 -12.91
N VAL A 197 13.42 13.25 -11.73
CA VAL A 197 14.65 13.69 -11.05
C VAL A 197 15.89 13.31 -11.84
N GLU A 198 15.93 12.13 -12.44
CA GLU A 198 17.04 11.69 -13.30
C GLU A 198 17.21 12.62 -14.52
N GLU A 199 16.13 13.06 -15.13
CA GLU A 199 16.15 13.89 -16.34
C GLU A 199 16.34 15.38 -16.05
N HIS A 200 15.72 15.91 -14.98
CA HIS A 200 15.59 17.35 -14.72
C HIS A 200 16.19 17.83 -13.39
N GLY A 201 16.53 16.90 -12.52
CA GLY A 201 17.07 17.16 -11.18
C GLY A 201 16.00 17.40 -10.11
N MET A 202 16.39 17.19 -8.85
CA MET A 202 15.54 17.30 -7.67
C MET A 202 14.85 18.66 -7.54
N THR A 203 15.60 19.74 -7.72
CA THR A 203 15.06 21.13 -7.63
C THR A 203 13.91 21.35 -8.63
N ALA A 204 14.02 20.78 -9.84
CA ALA A 204 12.96 20.89 -10.84
C ALA A 204 11.74 20.07 -10.42
N TYR A 205 11.92 18.85 -9.89
CA TYR A 205 10.83 18.01 -9.40
C TYR A 205 10.04 18.71 -8.28
N LEU A 206 10.72 19.27 -7.30
CA LEU A 206 10.08 20.04 -6.23
C LEU A 206 9.31 21.25 -6.79
N ARG A 207 9.95 22.05 -7.65
CA ARG A 207 9.37 23.28 -8.20
C ARG A 207 8.17 23.03 -9.12
N ASP A 208 8.21 21.97 -9.93
CA ASP A 208 7.26 21.78 -11.03
C ASP A 208 6.13 20.78 -10.66
N GLU A 209 6.40 19.81 -9.78
CA GLU A 209 5.48 18.71 -9.50
C GLU A 209 4.99 18.65 -8.03
N VAL A 210 5.88 18.86 -7.05
CA VAL A 210 5.54 18.63 -5.65
C VAL A 210 4.94 19.87 -5.01
N LEU A 211 5.72 20.95 -4.87
CA LEU A 211 5.31 22.14 -4.12
C LEU A 211 4.04 22.79 -4.69
N PRO A 212 3.89 22.98 -6.02
CA PRO A 212 2.66 23.58 -6.54
C PRO A 212 1.43 22.69 -6.33
N SER A 213 1.58 21.35 -6.24
CA SER A 213 0.46 20.47 -5.94
C SER A 213 -0.05 20.62 -4.50
N ILE A 214 0.84 20.92 -3.57
CA ILE A 214 0.52 21.23 -2.18
C ILE A 214 -0.09 22.64 -2.07
N GLU A 215 0.57 23.63 -2.65
CA GLU A 215 0.18 25.04 -2.58
C GLU A 215 -1.21 25.32 -3.14
N VAL A 216 -1.59 24.68 -4.25
CA VAL A 216 -2.90 24.87 -4.87
C VAL A 216 -4.04 24.32 -4.00
N LEU A 217 -3.81 23.22 -3.28
CA LEU A 217 -4.76 22.66 -2.32
C LEU A 217 -4.86 23.57 -1.07
N GLN A 218 -3.73 24.02 -0.55
CA GLN A 218 -3.68 24.95 0.59
C GLN A 218 -4.36 26.27 0.28
N ALA A 219 -4.21 26.78 -0.94
CA ALA A 219 -4.88 28.02 -1.39
C ALA A 219 -6.41 27.88 -1.42
N ASP A 220 -6.96 26.67 -1.60
CA ASP A 220 -8.38 26.37 -1.50
C ASP A 220 -8.85 26.06 -0.06
N GLY A 221 -7.93 26.13 0.92
CA GLY A 221 -8.23 26.03 2.36
C GLY A 221 -8.09 24.63 2.96
N TYR A 222 -7.46 23.66 2.26
CA TYR A 222 -7.17 22.35 2.83
C TYR A 222 -5.90 22.36 3.68
N GLU A 223 -5.89 21.58 4.76
CA GLU A 223 -4.68 21.26 5.52
C GLU A 223 -3.99 20.08 4.83
N VAL A 224 -2.93 20.36 4.06
CA VAL A 224 -2.22 19.32 3.31
C VAL A 224 -1.01 18.85 4.12
N THR A 225 -1.10 17.66 4.68
CA THR A 225 -0.06 17.06 5.54
C THR A 225 0.50 15.75 4.98
N ALA A 226 -0.03 15.27 3.86
CA ALA A 226 0.41 14.03 3.25
C ALA A 226 0.58 14.18 1.73
N PHE A 227 1.51 13.40 1.19
CA PHE A 227 1.80 13.31 -0.23
C PHE A 227 1.93 11.86 -0.67
N ALA A 228 1.26 11.47 -1.75
CA ALA A 228 1.41 10.17 -2.36
C ALA A 228 2.27 10.24 -3.62
N TYR A 229 3.15 9.28 -3.78
CA TYR A 229 4.00 9.16 -4.99
C TYR A 229 3.21 8.56 -6.15
N PRO A 230 3.14 9.21 -7.34
CA PRO A 230 2.65 8.56 -8.54
C PRO A 230 3.36 7.22 -8.79
N PHE A 231 2.58 6.18 -9.09
CA PHE A 231 3.07 4.80 -9.27
C PHE A 231 3.73 4.17 -8.03
N GLY A 232 3.69 4.83 -6.88
CA GLY A 232 4.49 4.50 -5.70
C GLY A 232 5.99 4.71 -5.90
N ALA A 233 6.40 5.38 -6.97
CA ALA A 233 7.79 5.53 -7.38
C ALA A 233 8.52 6.56 -6.50
N ARG A 234 9.50 6.12 -5.74
CA ARG A 234 10.30 6.93 -4.82
C ARG A 234 11.75 6.47 -4.72
N THR A 235 12.60 7.29 -4.18
CA THR A 235 13.93 6.94 -3.68
C THR A 235 14.12 7.55 -2.30
N GLU A 236 15.05 7.04 -1.51
CA GLU A 236 15.37 7.61 -0.19
C GLU A 236 15.86 9.06 -0.28
N GLU A 237 16.47 9.43 -1.40
CA GLU A 237 16.89 10.81 -1.66
C GLU A 237 15.67 11.72 -1.83
N ILE A 238 14.67 11.27 -2.62
CA ILE A 238 13.42 12.02 -2.82
C ILE A 238 12.64 12.12 -1.50
N ASP A 239 12.55 11.02 -0.74
CA ASP A 239 11.88 11.04 0.56
C ASP A 239 12.46 12.12 1.48
N ARG A 240 13.79 12.14 1.63
CA ARG A 240 14.49 13.09 2.49
C ARG A 240 14.20 14.54 2.10
N GLU A 241 14.20 14.84 0.81
CA GLU A 241 13.89 16.19 0.33
C GLU A 241 12.42 16.56 0.55
N LEU A 242 11.49 15.64 0.29
CA LEU A 242 10.06 15.90 0.46
C LEU A 242 9.69 16.05 1.94
N LEU A 243 10.30 15.30 2.85
CA LEU A 243 10.05 15.40 4.29
C LEU A 243 10.45 16.73 4.90
N GLU A 244 11.26 17.56 4.22
CA GLU A 244 11.48 18.96 4.62
C GLU A 244 10.24 19.86 4.38
N HIS A 245 9.28 19.40 3.58
CA HIS A 245 8.11 20.17 3.16
C HIS A 245 6.78 19.59 3.64
N ILE A 246 6.70 18.28 3.85
CA ILE A 246 5.47 17.59 4.21
C ILE A 246 5.77 16.39 5.13
N PRO A 247 5.04 16.22 6.24
CA PRO A 247 5.43 15.26 7.27
C PRO A 247 5.17 13.78 6.92
N VAL A 248 4.27 13.48 5.98
CA VAL A 248 3.87 12.10 5.67
C VAL A 248 3.92 11.84 4.17
N LEU A 249 4.59 10.76 3.80
CA LEU A 249 4.71 10.28 2.42
C LEU A 249 4.07 8.90 2.29
N ARG A 250 3.39 8.64 1.18
CA ARG A 250 2.79 7.33 0.89
C ARG A 250 3.30 6.77 -0.43
N SER A 251 3.85 5.57 -0.35
CA SER A 251 4.24 4.70 -1.45
C SER A 251 3.34 3.47 -1.51
N VAL A 252 3.71 2.48 -2.32
CA VAL A 252 2.96 1.24 -2.48
C VAL A 252 3.85 0.03 -2.21
N THR A 253 3.28 -1.00 -1.61
CA THR A 253 4.03 -2.21 -1.23
C THR A 253 4.50 -3.02 -2.44
N PHE A 254 3.75 -3.01 -3.54
CA PHE A 254 4.05 -3.77 -4.75
C PHE A 254 4.11 -2.83 -5.97
N PRO A 255 5.20 -2.06 -6.13
CA PRO A 255 5.33 -1.16 -7.27
C PRO A 255 5.42 -1.95 -8.58
N ARG A 256 4.82 -1.42 -9.65
CA ARG A 256 4.69 -2.14 -10.93
C ARG A 256 5.84 -1.92 -11.88
N SER A 257 6.56 -0.83 -11.75
CA SER A 257 7.68 -0.48 -12.66
C SER A 257 8.56 0.60 -12.04
N GLY A 258 9.82 0.62 -12.46
CA GLY A 258 10.79 1.66 -12.13
C GLY A 258 11.68 1.35 -10.92
N VAL A 259 12.62 2.24 -10.65
CA VAL A 259 13.45 2.20 -9.45
C VAL A 259 12.59 2.71 -8.29
N VAL A 260 12.28 1.82 -7.38
CA VAL A 260 11.50 2.17 -6.18
C VAL A 260 12.25 1.60 -5.00
N SER A 261 12.56 2.44 -4.02
CA SER A 261 13.10 1.95 -2.76
C SER A 261 12.06 1.04 -2.09
N PRO A 262 12.47 -0.07 -1.49
CA PRO A 262 11.56 -0.90 -0.69
C PRO A 262 10.80 -0.06 0.32
N CYS A 263 9.62 -0.52 0.69
CA CYS A 263 8.93 0.07 1.82
C CYS A 263 9.78 -0.06 3.09
N PRO A 264 9.77 0.93 4.00
CA PRO A 264 10.35 0.79 5.32
C PRO A 264 9.76 -0.45 6.02
N GLU A 265 10.64 -1.23 6.68
CA GLU A 265 10.25 -2.36 7.53
C GLU A 265 10.03 -1.89 8.97
#